data_09cfb6ce395295b475553e2cf9f9688b
#
_entry.id   09cfb6ce395295b475553e2cf9f9688b
#
_cell.length_a   1.000
_cell.length_b   1.000
_cell.length_c   1.000
_cell.angle_alpha   90.00
_cell.angle_beta   90.00
_cell.angle_gamma   90.00
#
_symmetry.space_group_name_H-M   'P 1'
#
loop_
_entity.id
_entity.type
_entity.pdbx_description
1 polymer ?
#
loop_
_entity_poly.entity_id
_entity_poly.type
_entity_poly.pdbx_seq_one_letter_code
_entity_poly.pdbx_strand_id
1 'polypeptide(L)'
;MIDAAGLINTARQRAGLSQDALARRAGTRQSAVSAYESGRRAPSVATLERLLAAAGHRLEVTLVEAAPSLPNTPLARRLARHRDEIVAAAAAFGGTHVRVFGSVARGEAGASSDLDLLVDLPPRTGIIALGTIAREVERLVGVRTDVVPAAALRPDVRGRILAEAIPL
;
A
#
# COMPACT_ATOMS: atom_id res chain seq x y z
N MET A 1 -2.96 -9.53 -5.12
CA MET A 1 -3.40 -10.25 -6.36
C MET A 1 -4.33 -11.37 -5.92
N ILE A 2 -5.51 -11.52 -6.58
CA ILE A 2 -6.48 -12.59 -6.24
C ILE A 2 -5.95 -13.91 -6.79
N ASP A 3 -5.82 -14.94 -5.94
CA ASP A 3 -5.51 -16.31 -6.36
C ASP A 3 -6.79 -17.01 -6.84
N ALA A 4 -7.21 -16.69 -8.06
CA ALA A 4 -8.39 -17.30 -8.66
C ALA A 4 -8.24 -18.81 -8.89
N ALA A 5 -7.03 -19.30 -9.15
CA ALA A 5 -6.74 -20.72 -9.35
C ALA A 5 -6.99 -21.52 -8.06
N GLY A 6 -6.41 -21.06 -6.96
CA GLY A 6 -6.61 -21.64 -5.64
C GLY A 6 -8.08 -21.61 -5.20
N LEU A 7 -8.79 -20.50 -5.45
CA LEU A 7 -10.22 -20.38 -5.12
C LEU A 7 -11.08 -21.39 -5.87
N ILE A 8 -10.90 -21.56 -7.19
CA ILE A 8 -11.67 -22.51 -8.00
C ILE A 8 -11.39 -23.94 -7.55
N ASN A 9 -10.10 -24.28 -7.38
CA ASN A 9 -9.69 -25.62 -6.96
C ASN A 9 -10.29 -25.98 -5.58
N THR A 10 -10.15 -25.08 -4.60
CA THR A 10 -10.67 -25.27 -3.24
C THR A 10 -12.19 -25.43 -3.22
N ALA A 11 -12.92 -24.56 -3.93
CA ALA A 11 -14.37 -24.64 -4.00
C ALA A 11 -14.84 -25.95 -4.64
N ARG A 12 -14.22 -26.36 -5.75
CA ARG A 12 -14.53 -27.61 -6.42
C ARG A 12 -14.28 -28.83 -5.52
N GLN A 13 -13.12 -28.88 -4.85
CA GLN A 13 -12.77 -30.00 -3.95
C GLN A 13 -13.74 -30.10 -2.77
N ARG A 14 -14.09 -28.97 -2.14
CA ARG A 14 -15.07 -28.93 -1.04
C ARG A 14 -16.45 -29.41 -1.49
N ALA A 15 -16.84 -29.14 -2.73
CA ALA A 15 -18.08 -29.63 -3.31
C ALA A 15 -18.02 -31.10 -3.78
N GLY A 16 -16.88 -31.79 -3.66
CA GLY A 16 -16.69 -33.16 -4.14
C GLY A 16 -16.79 -33.31 -5.66
N LEU A 17 -16.53 -32.24 -6.43
CA LEU A 17 -16.71 -32.23 -7.88
C LEU A 17 -15.41 -32.56 -8.61
N SER A 18 -15.51 -33.32 -9.72
CA SER A 18 -14.44 -33.38 -10.71
C SER A 18 -14.40 -32.09 -11.53
N GLN A 19 -13.29 -31.81 -12.23
CA GLN A 19 -13.20 -30.66 -13.14
C GLN A 19 -14.27 -30.70 -14.22
N ASP A 20 -14.60 -31.88 -14.72
CA ASP A 20 -15.64 -32.08 -15.72
C ASP A 20 -17.04 -31.82 -15.16
N ALA A 21 -17.32 -32.29 -13.93
CA ALA A 21 -18.59 -32.02 -13.26
C ALA A 21 -18.79 -30.51 -12.97
N LEU A 22 -17.74 -29.82 -12.53
CA LEU A 22 -17.77 -28.35 -12.35
C LEU A 22 -18.00 -27.63 -13.68
N ALA A 23 -17.31 -28.06 -14.74
CA ALA A 23 -17.45 -27.47 -16.06
C ALA A 23 -18.88 -27.58 -16.59
N ARG A 24 -19.51 -28.75 -16.48
CA ARG A 24 -20.93 -28.95 -16.87
C ARG A 24 -21.86 -28.04 -16.09
N ARG A 25 -21.71 -27.99 -14.74
CA ARG A 25 -22.55 -27.11 -13.89
C ARG A 25 -22.38 -25.62 -14.19
N ALA A 26 -21.16 -25.22 -14.53
CA ALA A 26 -20.84 -23.83 -14.85
C ALA A 26 -21.07 -23.45 -16.32
N GLY A 27 -21.58 -24.36 -17.18
CA GLY A 27 -21.79 -24.10 -18.59
C GLY A 27 -20.49 -23.79 -19.37
N THR A 28 -19.41 -24.53 -19.06
CA THR A 28 -18.10 -24.35 -19.71
C THR A 28 -17.46 -25.71 -20.05
N ARG A 29 -16.23 -25.72 -20.57
CA ARG A 29 -15.48 -26.92 -20.94
C ARG A 29 -14.52 -27.30 -19.81
N GLN A 30 -14.30 -28.61 -19.62
CA GLN A 30 -13.32 -29.12 -18.66
C GLN A 30 -11.91 -28.54 -18.88
N SER A 31 -11.49 -28.38 -20.14
CA SER A 31 -10.19 -27.78 -20.47
C SER A 31 -10.04 -26.33 -19.99
N ALA A 32 -11.14 -25.57 -19.94
CA ALA A 32 -11.13 -24.23 -19.39
C ALA A 32 -10.96 -24.23 -17.87
N VAL A 33 -11.67 -25.11 -17.16
CA VAL A 33 -11.51 -25.30 -15.70
C VAL A 33 -10.07 -25.70 -15.38
N SER A 34 -9.51 -26.69 -16.10
CA SER A 34 -8.11 -27.10 -15.95
C SER A 34 -7.11 -25.95 -16.18
N ALA A 35 -7.34 -25.13 -17.20
CA ALA A 35 -6.49 -23.97 -17.48
C ALA A 35 -6.54 -22.91 -16.39
N TYR A 36 -7.71 -22.68 -15.78
CA TYR A 36 -7.87 -21.76 -14.65
C TYR A 36 -7.21 -22.29 -13.38
N GLU A 37 -7.45 -23.57 -13.01
CA GLU A 37 -6.87 -24.18 -11.81
C GLU A 37 -5.34 -24.32 -11.88
N SER A 38 -4.78 -24.49 -13.07
CA SER A 38 -3.33 -24.53 -13.27
C SER A 38 -2.67 -23.15 -13.39
N GLY A 39 -3.45 -22.06 -13.32
CA GLY A 39 -2.93 -20.70 -13.48
C GLY A 39 -2.49 -20.32 -14.90
N ARG A 40 -2.65 -21.24 -15.87
CA ARG A 40 -2.32 -20.96 -17.29
C ARG A 40 -3.20 -19.90 -17.92
N ARG A 41 -4.38 -19.67 -17.37
CA ARG A 41 -5.31 -18.63 -17.78
C ARG A 41 -6.00 -18.03 -16.56
N ALA A 42 -6.12 -16.70 -16.52
CA ALA A 42 -6.91 -16.01 -15.52
C ALA A 42 -8.37 -15.90 -15.96
N PRO A 43 -9.36 -16.27 -15.12
CA PRO A 43 -10.77 -16.03 -15.41
C PRO A 43 -11.12 -14.55 -15.22
N SER A 44 -12.12 -14.04 -15.94
CA SER A 44 -12.77 -12.78 -15.57
C SER A 44 -13.53 -12.94 -14.22
N VAL A 45 -13.83 -11.82 -13.55
CA VAL A 45 -14.62 -11.84 -12.29
C VAL A 45 -15.96 -12.56 -12.50
N ALA A 46 -16.68 -12.28 -13.59
CA ALA A 46 -17.92 -12.94 -13.92
C ALA A 46 -17.76 -14.47 -14.16
N THR A 47 -16.65 -14.88 -14.74
CA THR A 47 -16.34 -16.31 -14.92
C THR A 47 -16.00 -16.98 -13.58
N LEU A 48 -15.23 -16.31 -12.74
CA LEU A 48 -14.89 -16.79 -11.40
C LEU A 48 -16.16 -16.96 -10.56
N GLU A 49 -17.01 -15.94 -10.53
CA GLU A 49 -18.29 -15.98 -9.82
C GLU A 49 -19.16 -17.17 -10.26
N ARG A 50 -19.32 -17.38 -11.57
CA ARG A 50 -20.10 -18.48 -12.12
C ARG A 50 -19.53 -19.86 -11.76
N LEU A 51 -18.19 -20.02 -11.76
CA LEU A 51 -17.52 -21.25 -11.36
C LEU A 51 -17.70 -21.54 -9.86
N LEU A 52 -17.55 -20.50 -9.03
CA LEU A 52 -17.73 -20.64 -7.59
C LEU A 52 -19.19 -20.93 -7.24
N ALA A 53 -20.16 -20.27 -7.90
CA ALA A 53 -21.58 -20.53 -7.74
C ALA A 53 -21.95 -21.98 -8.13
N ALA A 54 -21.38 -22.51 -9.21
CA ALA A 54 -21.57 -23.90 -9.64
C ALA A 54 -21.02 -24.92 -8.63
N ALA A 55 -20.07 -24.51 -7.80
CA ALA A 55 -19.51 -25.27 -6.68
C ALA A 55 -20.22 -24.99 -5.33
N GLY A 56 -21.33 -24.23 -5.33
CA GLY A 56 -22.08 -23.89 -4.12
C GLY A 56 -21.47 -22.78 -3.26
N HIS A 57 -20.60 -21.94 -3.82
CA HIS A 57 -19.97 -20.83 -3.12
C HIS A 57 -20.37 -19.50 -3.75
N ARG A 58 -20.45 -18.44 -2.92
CA ARG A 58 -20.68 -17.07 -3.37
C ARG A 58 -19.38 -16.27 -3.33
N LEU A 59 -19.12 -15.52 -4.40
CA LEU A 59 -18.05 -14.54 -4.43
C LEU A 59 -18.58 -13.20 -3.89
N GLU A 60 -17.91 -12.66 -2.89
CA GLU A 60 -18.12 -11.29 -2.44
C GLU A 60 -16.91 -10.44 -2.77
N VAL A 61 -17.12 -9.33 -3.45
CA VAL A 61 -16.06 -8.38 -3.79
C VAL A 61 -16.41 -7.06 -3.12
N THR A 62 -15.56 -6.64 -2.20
CA THR A 62 -15.70 -5.36 -1.51
C THR A 62 -14.71 -4.36 -2.07
N LEU A 63 -15.20 -3.18 -2.47
CA LEU A 63 -14.33 -2.07 -2.81
C LEU A 63 -13.87 -1.41 -1.50
N VAL A 64 -12.57 -1.45 -1.26
CA VAL A 64 -11.95 -0.77 -0.11
C VAL A 64 -11.18 0.42 -0.66
N GLU A 65 -11.34 1.57 -0.03
CA GLU A 65 -10.53 2.73 -0.39
C GLU A 65 -9.05 2.40 -0.16
N ALA A 66 -8.23 2.63 -1.16
CA ALA A 66 -6.80 2.39 -1.04
C ALA A 66 -6.21 3.38 -0.02
N ALA A 67 -5.42 2.86 0.92
CA ALA A 67 -4.68 3.76 1.80
C ALA A 67 -3.85 4.74 0.95
N PRO A 68 -3.76 6.02 1.36
CA PRO A 68 -2.92 6.98 0.67
C PRO A 68 -1.50 6.44 0.51
N SER A 69 -0.98 6.48 -0.70
CA SER A 69 0.36 6.01 -1.01
C SER A 69 1.12 7.07 -1.78
N LEU A 70 2.44 7.13 -1.55
CA LEU A 70 3.29 8.05 -2.28
C LEU A 70 3.19 7.83 -3.79
N PRO A 71 3.18 8.92 -4.59
CA PRO A 71 3.19 8.84 -6.05
C PRO A 71 4.41 8.06 -6.53
N ASN A 72 4.29 7.32 -7.65
CA ASN A 72 5.39 6.52 -8.17
C ASN A 72 6.50 7.36 -8.80
N THR A 73 7.25 8.09 -7.98
CA THR A 73 8.39 8.94 -8.39
C THR A 73 9.73 8.29 -8.00
N PRO A 74 10.86 8.72 -8.58
CA PRO A 74 12.18 8.26 -8.15
C PRO A 74 12.45 8.50 -6.66
N LEU A 75 12.00 9.62 -6.11
CA LEU A 75 12.15 9.94 -4.69
C LEU A 75 11.28 9.04 -3.82
N ALA A 76 10.02 8.82 -4.18
CA ALA A 76 9.14 7.91 -3.45
C ALA A 76 9.68 6.47 -3.40
N ARG A 77 10.29 6.00 -4.50
CA ARG A 77 10.96 4.69 -4.50
C ARG A 77 12.18 4.64 -3.58
N ARG A 78 12.94 5.74 -3.44
CA ARG A 78 14.05 5.83 -2.46
C ARG A 78 13.52 5.84 -1.04
N LEU A 79 12.48 6.61 -0.77
CA LEU A 79 11.79 6.61 0.53
C LEU A 79 11.29 5.23 0.92
N ALA A 80 10.63 4.52 0.01
CA ALA A 80 10.16 3.15 0.26
C ALA A 80 11.31 2.17 0.54
N ARG A 81 12.43 2.32 -0.15
CA ARG A 81 13.63 1.47 0.06
C ARG A 81 14.27 1.68 1.43
N HIS A 82 14.33 2.92 1.91
CA HIS A 82 14.95 3.31 3.17
C HIS A 82 13.94 3.55 4.30
N ARG A 83 12.71 3.06 4.12
CA ARG A 83 11.60 3.30 5.06
C ARG A 83 11.96 2.97 6.50
N ASP A 84 12.51 1.77 6.73
CA ASP A 84 12.80 1.29 8.08
C ASP A 84 13.93 2.08 8.73
N GLU A 85 14.94 2.51 7.96
CA GLU A 85 16.03 3.35 8.43
C GLU A 85 15.55 4.77 8.79
N ILE A 86 14.65 5.33 7.98
CA ILE A 86 14.03 6.64 8.23
C ILE A 86 13.17 6.61 9.49
N VAL A 87 12.35 5.56 9.65
CA VAL A 87 11.52 5.36 10.85
C VAL A 87 12.42 5.17 12.09
N ALA A 88 13.51 4.40 11.97
CA ALA A 88 14.48 4.20 13.06
C ALA A 88 15.17 5.51 13.46
N ALA A 89 15.53 6.37 12.48
CA ALA A 89 16.12 7.67 12.77
C ALA A 89 15.19 8.58 13.60
N ALA A 90 13.89 8.56 13.30
CA ALA A 90 12.90 9.28 14.10
C ALA A 90 12.70 8.63 15.48
N ALA A 91 12.62 7.30 15.54
CA ALA A 91 12.40 6.53 16.76
C ALA A 91 13.54 6.70 17.78
N ALA A 92 14.79 6.93 17.33
CA ALA A 92 15.93 7.23 18.20
C ALA A 92 15.70 8.47 19.08
N PHE A 93 14.79 9.35 18.70
CA PHE A 93 14.37 10.54 19.46
C PHE A 93 12.92 10.41 19.99
N GLY A 94 12.37 9.20 20.07
CA GLY A 94 11.00 8.94 20.53
C GLY A 94 9.93 9.31 19.50
N GLY A 95 10.32 9.49 18.23
CA GLY A 95 9.40 9.82 17.14
C GLY A 95 8.57 8.61 16.68
N THR A 96 7.32 8.87 16.35
CA THR A 96 6.37 7.89 15.82
C THR A 96 5.61 8.48 14.64
N HIS A 97 4.87 7.64 13.89
CA HIS A 97 4.00 8.08 12.78
C HIS A 97 4.71 9.02 11.78
N VAL A 98 5.85 8.58 11.24
CA VAL A 98 6.55 9.32 10.19
C VAL A 98 5.69 9.36 8.93
N ARG A 99 5.43 10.56 8.42
CA ARG A 99 4.59 10.83 7.24
C ARG A 99 5.30 11.79 6.30
N VAL A 100 5.07 11.63 5.01
CA VAL A 100 5.51 12.58 3.99
C VAL A 100 4.36 13.51 3.68
N PHE A 101 4.61 14.82 3.57
CA PHE A 101 3.60 15.79 3.15
C PHE A 101 4.16 16.74 2.10
N GLY A 102 3.41 17.80 1.74
CA GLY A 102 3.86 18.79 0.79
C GLY A 102 3.95 18.29 -0.66
N SER A 103 4.86 18.87 -1.44
CA SER A 103 4.96 18.61 -2.88
C SER A 103 5.26 17.15 -3.23
N VAL A 104 6.02 16.46 -2.40
CA VAL A 104 6.36 15.03 -2.60
C VAL A 104 5.12 14.17 -2.43
N ALA A 105 4.30 14.43 -1.41
CA ALA A 105 3.06 13.68 -1.17
C ALA A 105 2.05 13.89 -2.30
N ARG A 106 1.96 15.11 -2.84
CA ARG A 106 1.05 15.44 -3.96
C ARG A 106 1.56 15.03 -5.34
N GLY A 107 2.81 14.53 -5.44
CA GLY A 107 3.40 14.18 -6.74
C GLY A 107 3.85 15.38 -7.58
N GLU A 108 3.95 16.57 -6.99
CA GLU A 108 4.34 17.83 -7.64
C GLU A 108 5.84 18.11 -7.49
N ALA A 109 6.59 17.22 -6.82
CA ALA A 109 8.01 17.42 -6.55
C ALA A 109 8.85 17.47 -7.83
N GLY A 110 9.59 18.57 -8.02
CA GLY A 110 10.60 18.76 -9.05
C GLY A 110 12.00 18.30 -8.59
N ALA A 111 12.99 18.51 -9.46
CA ALA A 111 14.38 18.11 -9.19
C ALA A 111 15.02 18.85 -7.98
N SER A 112 14.53 20.05 -7.66
CA SER A 112 15.00 20.89 -6.55
C SER A 112 14.05 20.92 -5.35
N SER A 113 13.02 20.08 -5.33
CA SER A 113 12.06 20.04 -4.22
C SER A 113 12.67 19.41 -2.99
N ASP A 114 12.46 20.03 -1.84
CA ASP A 114 12.79 19.49 -0.53
C ASP A 114 11.78 18.41 -0.14
N LEU A 115 12.19 17.51 0.74
CA LEU A 115 11.33 16.50 1.34
C LEU A 115 10.79 17.00 2.67
N ASP A 116 9.47 17.08 2.80
CA ASP A 116 8.81 17.48 4.03
C ASP A 116 8.35 16.23 4.81
N LEU A 117 8.88 16.02 6.00
CA LEU A 117 8.49 14.95 6.91
C LEU A 117 7.72 15.51 8.11
N LEU A 118 6.58 14.90 8.38
CA LEU A 118 5.78 15.15 9.56
C LEU A 118 5.97 13.98 10.54
N VAL A 119 6.36 14.27 11.78
CA VAL A 119 6.67 13.24 12.79
C VAL A 119 5.98 13.58 14.09
N ASP A 120 5.38 12.59 14.74
CA ASP A 120 4.88 12.73 16.10
C ASP A 120 6.06 12.56 17.07
N LEU A 121 6.50 13.66 17.67
CA LEU A 121 7.65 13.72 18.55
C LEU A 121 7.23 14.10 19.99
N PRO A 122 7.99 13.68 21.02
CA PRO A 122 7.74 14.10 22.39
C PRO A 122 7.76 15.62 22.57
N PRO A 123 6.97 16.20 23.47
CA PRO A 123 6.76 17.66 23.59
C PRO A 123 8.02 18.50 23.84
N ARG A 124 9.14 17.90 24.19
CA ARG A 124 10.41 18.60 24.47
C ARG A 124 11.54 18.19 23.53
N THR A 125 11.22 17.65 22.37
CA THR A 125 12.23 17.33 21.35
C THR A 125 12.85 18.63 20.85
N GLY A 126 14.13 18.81 21.11
CA GLY A 126 14.85 20.04 20.76
C GLY A 126 15.19 20.12 19.25
N ILE A 127 15.51 21.34 18.80
CA ILE A 127 15.87 21.59 17.39
C ILE A 127 17.08 20.77 16.90
N ILE A 128 17.98 20.42 17.79
CA ILE A 128 19.16 19.58 17.49
C ILE A 128 18.70 18.18 17.04
N ALA A 129 17.71 17.61 17.71
CA ALA A 129 17.16 16.31 17.35
C ALA A 129 16.50 16.35 15.95
N LEU A 130 15.71 17.39 15.67
CA LEU A 130 15.09 17.60 14.35
C LEU A 130 16.15 17.69 13.25
N GLY A 131 17.19 18.49 13.46
CA GLY A 131 18.31 18.60 12.51
C GLY A 131 19.11 17.33 12.36
N THR A 132 19.18 16.47 13.38
CA THR A 132 19.85 15.15 13.29
C THR A 132 19.02 14.17 12.48
N ILE A 133 17.71 14.11 12.69
CA ILE A 133 16.80 13.29 11.90
C ILE A 133 16.84 13.75 10.43
N ALA A 134 16.75 15.06 10.18
CA ALA A 134 16.78 15.62 8.83
C ALA A 134 18.06 15.21 8.08
N ARG A 135 19.23 15.41 8.68
CA ARG A 135 20.53 15.02 8.07
C ARG A 135 20.64 13.53 7.79
N GLU A 136 20.13 12.69 8.67
CA GLU A 136 20.16 11.25 8.45
C GLU A 136 19.26 10.85 7.27
N VAL A 137 18.07 11.43 7.19
CA VAL A 137 17.17 11.20 6.04
C VAL A 137 17.78 11.75 4.75
N GLU A 138 18.35 12.95 4.76
CA GLU A 138 19.07 13.52 3.61
C GLU A 138 20.17 12.58 3.09
N ARG A 139 20.95 12.01 4.00
CA ARG A 139 22.00 11.03 3.66
C ARG A 139 21.43 9.80 2.96
N LEU A 140 20.27 9.31 3.37
CA LEU A 140 19.61 8.12 2.82
C LEU A 140 18.96 8.39 1.46
N VAL A 141 18.27 9.53 1.33
CA VAL A 141 17.45 9.80 0.13
C VAL A 141 18.08 10.78 -0.85
N GLY A 142 19.15 11.48 -0.45
CA GLY A 142 19.92 12.38 -1.32
C GLY A 142 19.19 13.65 -1.72
N VAL A 143 18.21 14.12 -0.92
CA VAL A 143 17.52 15.39 -1.10
C VAL A 143 17.39 16.09 0.24
N ARG A 144 17.39 17.43 0.22
CA ARG A 144 17.19 18.24 1.42
C ARG A 144 15.89 17.86 2.11
N THR A 145 15.91 17.77 3.43
CA THR A 145 14.78 17.27 4.22
C THR A 145 14.47 18.23 5.36
N ASP A 146 13.20 18.60 5.47
CA ASP A 146 12.67 19.34 6.59
C ASP A 146 11.83 18.41 7.47
N VAL A 147 12.09 18.41 8.78
CA VAL A 147 11.37 17.60 9.77
C VAL A 147 10.51 18.51 10.63
N VAL A 148 9.20 18.34 10.54
CA VAL A 148 8.21 19.13 11.27
C VAL A 148 7.54 18.26 12.33
N PRO A 149 7.60 18.63 13.63
CA PRO A 149 6.80 17.98 14.64
C PRO A 149 5.30 18.23 14.39
N ALA A 150 4.47 17.19 14.41
CA ALA A 150 3.04 17.35 14.20
C ALA A 150 2.37 18.27 15.25
N ALA A 151 2.92 18.33 16.45
CA ALA A 151 2.47 19.25 17.50
C ALA A 151 2.80 20.72 17.24
N ALA A 152 3.82 21.00 16.40
CA ALA A 152 4.25 22.36 16.04
C ALA A 152 3.48 22.96 14.85
N LEU A 153 2.60 22.19 14.20
CA LEU A 153 1.78 22.71 13.12
C LEU A 153 0.84 23.80 13.61
N ARG A 154 0.85 24.93 12.90
CA ARG A 154 -0.06 26.04 13.15
C ARG A 154 -1.51 25.59 12.92
N PRO A 155 -2.47 26.08 13.75
CA PRO A 155 -3.88 25.66 13.67
C PRO A 155 -4.50 25.87 12.27
N ASP A 156 -4.14 26.94 11.58
CA ASP A 156 -4.66 27.32 10.26
C ASP A 156 -4.27 26.36 9.13
N VAL A 157 -3.15 25.66 9.24
CA VAL A 157 -2.65 24.71 8.20
C VAL A 157 -2.71 23.26 8.64
N ARG A 158 -2.87 23.01 9.94
CA ARG A 158 -2.83 21.66 10.53
C ARG A 158 -3.79 20.67 9.87
N GLY A 159 -5.05 21.07 9.70
CA GLY A 159 -6.07 20.20 9.10
C GLY A 159 -5.70 19.77 7.69
N ARG A 160 -5.23 20.71 6.86
CA ARG A 160 -4.82 20.45 5.49
C ARG A 160 -3.60 19.52 5.44
N ILE A 161 -2.56 19.81 6.24
CA ILE A 161 -1.32 19.02 6.24
C ILE A 161 -1.60 17.59 6.71
N LEU A 162 -2.42 17.41 7.75
CA LEU A 162 -2.78 16.05 8.22
C LEU A 162 -3.60 15.27 7.21
N ALA A 163 -4.44 15.94 6.41
CA ALA A 163 -5.25 15.30 5.38
C ALA A 163 -4.43 14.84 4.17
N GLU A 164 -3.36 15.58 3.81
CA GLU A 164 -2.48 15.25 2.68
C GLU A 164 -1.30 14.34 3.08
N ALA A 165 -1.00 14.22 4.37
CA ALA A 165 0.18 13.49 4.86
C ALA A 165 0.03 11.99 4.66
N ILE A 166 1.01 11.40 3.96
CA ILE A 166 1.04 9.99 3.58
C ILE A 166 2.00 9.26 4.52
N PRO A 167 1.56 8.19 5.21
CA PRO A 167 2.43 7.37 6.05
C PRO A 167 3.61 6.79 5.28
N LEU A 168 4.77 6.79 5.91
CA LEU A 168 5.98 6.19 5.38
C LEU A 168 6.11 4.76 5.87
#